data_3b82110f19042a68efdf6f5d67703e8e
#
_entry.id   3b82110f19042a68efdf6f5d67703e8e
#
_cell.length_a   1.000
_cell.length_b   1.000
_cell.length_c   1.000
_cell.angle_alpha   90.00
_cell.angle_beta   90.00
_cell.angle_gamma   90.00
#
_symmetry.space_group_name_H-M   'P 1'
#
loop_
_entity.id
_entity.type
_entity.pdbx_description
1 polymer ?
#
loop_
_entity_poly.entity_id
_entity_poly.type
_entity_poly.pdbx_seq_one_letter_code
_entity_poly.pdbx_strand_id
1 'polypeptide(L)'
;MSKETVAMSSANEDAAYDVIVVGGGVAGVSAAIQAGRAGARTMLVERTGQPGGTATTGGVSFPGLFHAWGRQVIGGIGWELVTRCVAESGDTLPDFADYRRPHWHHQILINPFIYAALCDEALLEAGVDVLFHTMIAEIRPTSTDAGWRVTICTKRGLSSHIARVVIDATGDANLAAMASLPVRVHAETQPATLCCLAGGYDPGELDVDAINRAFEAEVRAGRLTYEDASWDTSGPDVGNWLRKRGANASHVRGINAYDSEGRTRLELEARRSLLRLFRFLRRQPGLENIVIQQAAPECGVRETTTVVGKRTVTVEDYQSGRIWDDAVCYSFYPIDLHTASGEGVK
;
A
#
# COMPACT_ATOMS: atom_id res chain seq x y z
N MET A 1 -41.49 4.72 -17.59
CA MET A 1 -40.18 4.26 -17.16
C MET A 1 -40.27 2.75 -16.97
N SER A 2 -39.83 1.97 -17.97
CA SER A 2 -39.80 0.52 -17.93
C SER A 2 -38.75 0.08 -16.93
N LYS A 3 -39.14 -0.74 -15.96
CA LYS A 3 -38.20 -1.45 -15.10
C LYS A 3 -37.52 -2.53 -15.96
N GLU A 4 -36.35 -2.21 -16.51
CA GLU A 4 -35.48 -3.24 -17.02
C GLU A 4 -35.02 -4.09 -15.82
N THR A 5 -35.60 -5.27 -15.74
CA THR A 5 -35.07 -6.34 -14.89
C THR A 5 -33.79 -6.80 -15.59
N VAL A 6 -32.65 -6.31 -15.13
CA VAL A 6 -31.35 -6.84 -15.53
C VAL A 6 -31.32 -8.29 -15.07
N ALA A 7 -31.59 -9.20 -16.00
CA ALA A 7 -31.34 -10.63 -15.79
C ALA A 7 -29.83 -10.79 -15.61
N MET A 8 -29.40 -10.93 -14.35
CA MET A 8 -28.01 -11.20 -14.03
C MET A 8 -27.73 -12.60 -14.53
N SER A 9 -26.98 -12.70 -15.63
CA SER A 9 -26.42 -13.95 -16.13
C SER A 9 -25.85 -14.74 -14.97
N SER A 10 -26.25 -15.99 -14.82
CA SER A 10 -25.54 -16.95 -14.00
C SER A 10 -24.08 -16.91 -14.45
N ALA A 11 -23.17 -16.48 -13.56
CA ALA A 11 -21.75 -16.53 -13.86
C ALA A 11 -21.45 -17.96 -14.34
N ASN A 12 -20.86 -18.10 -15.52
CA ASN A 12 -20.40 -19.38 -16.05
C ASN A 12 -19.42 -19.93 -15.01
N GLU A 13 -19.83 -20.95 -14.28
CA GLU A 13 -19.08 -21.52 -13.14
C GLU A 13 -17.71 -22.12 -13.52
N ASP A 14 -17.37 -22.18 -14.82
CA ASP A 14 -16.11 -22.72 -15.34
C ASP A 14 -15.43 -21.79 -16.37
N ALA A 15 -15.55 -20.47 -16.23
CA ALA A 15 -14.80 -19.57 -17.09
C ALA A 15 -13.29 -19.80 -16.89
N ALA A 16 -12.62 -20.29 -17.94
CA ALA A 16 -11.18 -20.51 -17.91
C ALA A 16 -10.44 -19.21 -18.24
N TYR A 17 -9.49 -18.85 -17.40
CA TYR A 17 -8.56 -17.74 -17.59
C TYR A 17 -7.15 -18.27 -17.85
N ASP A 18 -6.37 -17.54 -18.63
CA ASP A 18 -4.93 -17.81 -18.71
C ASP A 18 -4.26 -17.35 -17.41
N VAL A 19 -4.68 -16.18 -16.88
CA VAL A 19 -4.10 -15.58 -15.67
C VAL A 19 -5.21 -15.08 -14.75
N ILE A 20 -5.13 -15.42 -13.46
CA ILE A 20 -5.88 -14.74 -12.40
C ILE A 20 -4.88 -14.05 -11.48
N VAL A 21 -5.04 -12.75 -11.32
CA VAL A 21 -4.24 -11.92 -10.39
C VAL A 21 -5.09 -11.66 -9.15
N VAL A 22 -4.57 -12.00 -7.97
CA VAL A 22 -5.24 -11.77 -6.69
C VAL A 22 -4.54 -10.65 -5.93
N GLY A 23 -5.27 -9.56 -5.73
CA GLY A 23 -4.80 -8.30 -5.16
C GLY A 23 -4.58 -7.23 -6.20
N GLY A 24 -5.35 -6.15 -6.11
CA GLY A 24 -5.31 -4.99 -7.02
C GLY A 24 -4.36 -3.88 -6.55
N GLY A 25 -3.33 -4.18 -5.75
CA GLY A 25 -2.26 -3.25 -5.42
C GLY A 25 -1.40 -2.91 -6.63
N VAL A 26 -0.39 -2.05 -6.46
CA VAL A 26 0.48 -1.60 -7.56
C VAL A 26 1.13 -2.76 -8.33
N ALA A 27 1.49 -3.82 -7.63
CA ALA A 27 2.06 -5.03 -8.24
C ALA A 27 1.02 -5.80 -9.07
N GLY A 28 -0.18 -6.01 -8.51
CA GLY A 28 -1.24 -6.75 -9.20
C GLY A 28 -1.81 -6.00 -10.39
N VAL A 29 -1.99 -4.68 -10.29
CA VAL A 29 -2.37 -3.82 -11.42
C VAL A 29 -1.36 -3.96 -12.55
N SER A 30 -0.06 -3.81 -12.25
CA SER A 30 0.99 -3.95 -13.27
C SER A 30 1.02 -5.34 -13.89
N ALA A 31 0.87 -6.40 -13.09
CA ALA A 31 0.84 -7.78 -13.57
C ALA A 31 -0.38 -8.04 -14.48
N ALA A 32 -1.56 -7.58 -14.07
CA ALA A 32 -2.79 -7.78 -14.85
C ALA A 32 -2.76 -7.02 -16.18
N ILE A 33 -2.34 -5.75 -16.17
CA ILE A 33 -2.18 -4.94 -17.39
C ILE A 33 -1.20 -5.62 -18.35
N GLN A 34 -0.05 -6.07 -17.83
CA GLN A 34 0.96 -6.73 -18.67
C GLN A 34 0.44 -8.05 -19.25
N ALA A 35 -0.26 -8.86 -18.47
CA ALA A 35 -0.86 -10.10 -18.94
C ALA A 35 -1.92 -9.84 -20.02
N GLY A 36 -2.80 -8.87 -19.83
CA GLY A 36 -3.80 -8.46 -20.81
C GLY A 36 -3.17 -7.93 -22.10
N ARG A 37 -2.18 -7.02 -21.99
CA ARG A 37 -1.42 -6.51 -23.16
C ARG A 37 -0.70 -7.60 -23.93
N ALA A 38 -0.32 -8.70 -23.26
CA ALA A 38 0.27 -9.89 -23.91
C ALA A 38 -0.78 -10.81 -24.55
N GLY A 39 -2.07 -10.46 -24.51
CA GLY A 39 -3.17 -11.22 -25.10
C GLY A 39 -3.69 -12.37 -24.24
N ALA A 40 -3.27 -12.47 -22.97
CA ALA A 40 -3.78 -13.46 -22.05
C ALA A 40 -5.17 -13.06 -21.54
N ARG A 41 -6.15 -13.99 -21.53
CA ARG A 41 -7.42 -13.77 -20.86
C ARG A 41 -7.18 -13.67 -19.36
N THR A 42 -7.31 -12.45 -18.83
CA THR A 42 -6.87 -12.11 -17.48
C THR A 42 -8.03 -11.63 -16.62
N MET A 43 -8.08 -12.10 -15.35
CA MET A 43 -8.97 -11.55 -14.33
C MET A 43 -8.14 -10.97 -13.19
N LEU A 44 -8.54 -9.81 -12.67
CA LEU A 44 -8.02 -9.20 -11.45
C LEU A 44 -9.09 -9.24 -10.37
N VAL A 45 -8.74 -9.78 -9.20
CA VAL A 45 -9.60 -9.84 -8.01
C VAL A 45 -9.05 -8.93 -6.93
N GLU A 46 -9.85 -7.96 -6.46
CA GLU A 46 -9.47 -7.02 -5.40
C GLU A 46 -10.56 -6.95 -4.32
N ARG A 47 -10.13 -7.03 -3.05
CA ARG A 47 -11.04 -7.03 -1.89
C ARG A 47 -11.65 -5.66 -1.58
N THR A 48 -10.99 -4.59 -1.98
CA THR A 48 -11.47 -3.21 -1.81
C THR A 48 -12.29 -2.74 -3.02
N GLY A 49 -12.79 -1.52 -2.99
CA GLY A 49 -13.58 -0.92 -4.07
C GLY A 49 -12.74 -0.13 -5.09
N GLN A 50 -11.40 -0.21 -5.01
CA GLN A 50 -10.51 0.53 -5.90
C GLN A 50 -9.15 -0.15 -6.03
N PRO A 51 -8.43 0.01 -7.16
CA PRO A 51 -7.06 -0.46 -7.33
C PRO A 51 -6.03 0.47 -6.69
N GLY A 52 -4.77 0.04 -6.69
CA GLY A 52 -3.62 0.82 -6.23
C GLY A 52 -3.12 0.44 -4.82
N GLY A 53 -3.94 -0.25 -4.02
CA GLY A 53 -3.54 -0.79 -2.71
C GLY A 53 -2.91 0.25 -1.78
N THR A 54 -1.64 0.07 -1.42
CA THR A 54 -0.91 0.99 -0.53
C THR A 54 -0.86 2.43 -1.05
N ALA A 55 -0.79 2.61 -2.38
CA ALA A 55 -0.72 3.95 -2.99
C ALA A 55 -2.07 4.70 -2.97
N THR A 56 -3.19 3.99 -2.80
CA THR A 56 -4.54 4.55 -2.79
C THR A 56 -5.25 4.29 -1.46
N THR A 57 -5.67 3.05 -1.22
CA THR A 57 -6.40 2.63 -0.01
C THR A 57 -5.57 2.82 1.27
N GLY A 58 -4.26 2.56 1.22
CA GLY A 58 -3.35 2.74 2.35
C GLY A 58 -2.85 4.18 2.54
N GLY A 59 -3.10 5.08 1.57
CA GLY A 59 -2.76 6.51 1.67
C GLY A 59 -1.28 6.85 1.54
N VAL A 60 -0.40 5.89 1.19
CA VAL A 60 1.03 6.14 0.95
C VAL A 60 1.21 6.54 -0.52
N SER A 61 0.76 7.74 -0.86
CA SER A 61 0.59 8.21 -2.24
C SER A 61 1.84 8.91 -2.78
N PHE A 62 3.01 8.31 -2.58
CA PHE A 62 4.30 8.82 -3.08
C PHE A 62 5.19 7.68 -3.56
N PRO A 63 4.82 7.00 -4.66
CA PRO A 63 5.66 5.96 -5.25
C PRO A 63 7.02 6.53 -5.61
N GLY A 64 8.03 5.76 -5.39
CA GLY A 64 9.40 6.11 -5.71
C GLY A 64 10.24 4.87 -5.61
N LEU A 65 11.45 4.83 -6.06
CA LEU A 65 12.13 5.83 -6.88
C LEU A 65 12.20 5.28 -8.31
N PHE A 66 12.00 6.14 -9.30
CA PHE A 66 12.14 5.74 -10.72
C PHE A 66 13.49 6.16 -11.29
N HIS A 67 14.15 7.12 -10.64
CA HIS A 67 15.43 7.69 -11.07
C HIS A 67 16.50 7.51 -10.02
N ALA A 68 17.72 7.20 -10.46
CA ALA A 68 18.93 7.20 -9.66
C ALA A 68 20.07 7.83 -10.45
N TRP A 69 20.95 8.57 -9.78
CA TRP A 69 22.12 9.24 -10.37
C TRP A 69 21.78 10.11 -11.60
N GLY A 70 20.64 10.78 -11.57
CA GLY A 70 20.14 11.63 -12.65
C GLY A 70 19.65 10.85 -13.88
N ARG A 71 19.42 9.54 -13.77
CA ARG A 71 18.93 8.67 -14.87
C ARG A 71 17.69 7.93 -14.46
N GLN A 72 16.78 7.76 -15.40
CA GLN A 72 15.66 6.84 -15.21
C GLN A 72 16.17 5.39 -15.25
N VAL A 73 15.92 4.63 -14.18
CA VAL A 73 16.32 3.22 -14.06
C VAL A 73 15.12 2.28 -14.00
N ILE A 74 13.95 2.79 -13.64
CA ILE A 74 12.68 2.06 -13.65
C ILE A 74 11.73 2.75 -14.62
N GLY A 75 11.12 1.97 -15.51
CA GLY A 75 10.13 2.39 -16.51
C GLY A 75 8.92 1.45 -16.53
N GLY A 76 8.27 1.35 -17.68
CA GLY A 76 7.13 0.48 -17.92
C GLY A 76 5.83 1.00 -17.29
N ILE A 77 4.90 0.08 -16.99
CA ILE A 77 3.52 0.39 -16.59
C ILE A 77 3.46 1.31 -15.36
N GLY A 78 4.30 1.06 -14.35
CA GLY A 78 4.34 1.90 -13.15
C GLY A 78 4.71 3.35 -13.46
N TRP A 79 5.69 3.57 -14.32
CA TRP A 79 6.09 4.91 -14.78
C TRP A 79 5.01 5.57 -15.64
N GLU A 80 4.40 4.82 -16.55
CA GLU A 80 3.29 5.27 -17.40
C GLU A 80 2.13 5.81 -16.54
N LEU A 81 1.66 5.03 -15.56
CA LEU A 81 0.55 5.42 -14.69
C LEU A 81 0.87 6.63 -13.82
N VAL A 82 2.08 6.65 -13.23
CA VAL A 82 2.49 7.75 -12.34
C VAL A 82 2.64 9.05 -13.10
N THR A 83 3.26 9.06 -14.27
CA THR A 83 3.43 10.27 -15.08
C THR A 83 2.11 10.80 -15.63
N ARG A 84 1.20 9.91 -16.06
CA ARG A 84 -0.17 10.32 -16.41
C ARG A 84 -0.89 10.94 -15.22
N CYS A 85 -0.80 10.33 -14.04
CA CYS A 85 -1.42 10.85 -12.84
C CYS A 85 -0.93 12.26 -12.49
N VAL A 86 0.39 12.50 -12.53
CA VAL A 86 0.97 13.83 -12.29
C VAL A 86 0.45 14.84 -13.31
N ALA A 87 0.44 14.50 -14.59
CA ALA A 87 -0.02 15.38 -15.66
C ALA A 87 -1.52 15.73 -15.52
N GLU A 88 -2.38 14.74 -15.24
CA GLU A 88 -3.81 14.95 -15.08
C GLU A 88 -4.17 15.68 -13.78
N SER A 89 -3.32 15.59 -12.76
CA SER A 89 -3.45 16.38 -11.52
C SER A 89 -3.03 17.84 -11.70
N GLY A 90 -2.44 18.22 -12.84
CA GLY A 90 -1.86 19.53 -13.06
C GLY A 90 -0.57 19.79 -12.24
N ASP A 91 0.05 18.71 -11.75
CA ASP A 91 1.27 18.73 -10.97
C ASP A 91 2.51 18.63 -11.88
N THR A 92 3.68 18.71 -11.30
CA THR A 92 4.96 18.59 -11.99
C THR A 92 5.81 17.48 -11.37
N LEU A 93 6.56 16.80 -12.23
CA LEU A 93 7.54 15.81 -11.78
C LEU A 93 8.68 16.51 -11.00
N PRO A 94 9.30 15.81 -10.03
CA PRO A 94 10.50 16.30 -9.37
C PRO A 94 11.64 16.57 -10.35
N ASP A 95 12.55 17.49 -9.98
CA ASP A 95 13.83 17.64 -10.70
C ASP A 95 14.76 16.47 -10.37
N PHE A 96 14.86 15.52 -11.29
CA PHE A 96 15.72 14.34 -11.16
C PHE A 96 17.19 14.62 -11.48
N ALA A 97 17.53 15.79 -12.03
CA ALA A 97 18.92 16.13 -12.36
C ALA A 97 19.74 16.41 -11.11
N ASP A 98 19.12 16.96 -10.07
CA ASP A 98 19.77 17.18 -8.77
C ASP A 98 19.74 15.90 -7.89
N TYR A 99 20.37 14.84 -8.39
CA TYR A 99 20.37 13.51 -7.77
C TYR A 99 21.12 13.43 -6.42
N ARG A 100 21.82 14.49 -6.01
CA ARG A 100 22.52 14.54 -4.71
C ARG A 100 21.59 14.90 -3.55
N ARG A 101 20.39 15.38 -3.83
CA ARG A 101 19.39 15.63 -2.80
C ARG A 101 18.95 14.30 -2.16
N PRO A 102 18.51 14.34 -0.90
CA PRO A 102 17.94 13.17 -0.23
C PRO A 102 16.85 12.50 -1.09
N HIS A 103 16.78 11.18 -1.08
CA HIS A 103 15.91 10.39 -1.96
C HIS A 103 14.43 10.77 -1.93
N TRP A 104 13.92 11.25 -0.79
CA TRP A 104 12.52 11.70 -0.67
C TRP A 104 12.17 12.92 -1.52
N HIS A 105 13.15 13.67 -2.01
CA HIS A 105 12.92 14.74 -2.99
C HIS A 105 12.68 14.22 -4.41
N HIS A 106 12.96 12.95 -4.65
CA HIS A 106 12.74 12.29 -5.94
C HIS A 106 11.54 11.33 -5.92
N GLN A 107 10.83 11.24 -4.79
CA GLN A 107 9.54 10.58 -4.72
C GLN A 107 8.49 11.40 -5.48
N ILE A 108 7.60 10.72 -6.18
CA ILE A 108 6.57 11.37 -6.99
C ILE A 108 5.28 11.37 -6.19
N LEU A 109 4.77 12.54 -5.85
CA LEU A 109 3.44 12.65 -5.24
C LEU A 109 2.39 12.38 -6.29
N ILE A 110 1.41 11.55 -5.96
CA ILE A 110 0.27 11.24 -6.82
C ILE A 110 -1.03 11.59 -6.09
N ASN A 111 -2.03 12.00 -6.87
CA ASN A 111 -3.40 12.07 -6.38
C ASN A 111 -3.98 10.65 -6.35
N PRO A 112 -4.33 10.08 -5.17
CA PRO A 112 -4.76 8.68 -5.07
C PRO A 112 -6.04 8.38 -5.84
N PHE A 113 -6.96 9.34 -5.95
CA PHE A 113 -8.20 9.17 -6.73
C PHE A 113 -7.90 9.10 -8.23
N ILE A 114 -7.12 10.06 -8.76
CA ILE A 114 -6.75 10.08 -10.18
C ILE A 114 -5.94 8.82 -10.53
N TYR A 115 -5.01 8.43 -9.66
CA TYR A 115 -4.21 7.22 -9.88
C TYR A 115 -5.07 5.96 -9.92
N ALA A 116 -6.05 5.81 -9.02
CA ALA A 116 -6.98 4.69 -9.05
C ALA A 116 -7.80 4.65 -10.35
N ALA A 117 -8.34 5.80 -10.77
CA ALA A 117 -9.10 5.91 -12.02
C ALA A 117 -8.26 5.56 -13.27
N LEU A 118 -7.01 6.00 -13.30
CA LEU A 118 -6.08 5.64 -14.38
C LEU A 118 -5.70 4.14 -14.38
N CYS A 119 -5.62 3.54 -13.20
CA CYS A 119 -5.46 2.07 -13.10
C CYS A 119 -6.69 1.35 -13.66
N ASP A 120 -7.92 1.84 -13.36
CA ASP A 120 -9.15 1.28 -13.92
C ASP A 120 -9.16 1.36 -15.46
N GLU A 121 -8.87 2.53 -16.02
CA GLU A 121 -8.77 2.70 -17.47
C GLU A 121 -7.76 1.73 -18.08
N ALA A 122 -6.54 1.69 -17.57
CA ALA A 122 -5.47 0.86 -18.12
C ALA A 122 -5.77 -0.65 -18.03
N LEU A 123 -6.45 -1.09 -16.96
CA LEU A 123 -6.92 -2.48 -16.82
C LEU A 123 -7.97 -2.81 -17.88
N LEU A 124 -8.96 -1.93 -18.05
CA LEU A 124 -10.03 -2.13 -19.04
C LEU A 124 -9.50 -2.06 -20.48
N GLU A 125 -8.60 -1.12 -20.78
CA GLU A 125 -7.92 -1.02 -22.08
C GLU A 125 -7.10 -2.27 -22.41
N ALA A 126 -6.51 -2.91 -21.38
CA ALA A 126 -5.80 -4.18 -21.53
C ALA A 126 -6.73 -5.40 -21.62
N GLY A 127 -8.05 -5.23 -21.57
CA GLY A 127 -9.04 -6.30 -21.65
C GLY A 127 -9.09 -7.20 -20.40
N VAL A 128 -8.74 -6.65 -19.23
CA VAL A 128 -8.77 -7.38 -17.96
C VAL A 128 -10.19 -7.38 -17.38
N ASP A 129 -10.69 -8.56 -17.00
CA ASP A 129 -11.91 -8.69 -16.20
C ASP A 129 -11.62 -8.29 -14.74
N VAL A 130 -12.19 -7.19 -14.26
CA VAL A 130 -11.92 -6.66 -12.91
C VAL A 130 -13.08 -6.97 -11.97
N LEU A 131 -12.78 -7.53 -10.80
CA LEU A 131 -13.75 -7.78 -9.73
C LEU A 131 -13.29 -7.13 -8.42
N PHE A 132 -13.94 -6.02 -8.06
CA PHE A 132 -13.80 -5.37 -6.76
C PHE A 132 -14.71 -6.00 -5.70
N HIS A 133 -14.47 -5.68 -4.42
CA HIS A 133 -15.20 -6.22 -3.27
C HIS A 133 -15.27 -7.75 -3.28
N THR A 134 -14.18 -8.37 -3.73
CA THR A 134 -14.10 -9.83 -3.93
C THR A 134 -12.85 -10.37 -3.28
N MET A 135 -13.01 -11.38 -2.45
CA MET A 135 -11.91 -12.01 -1.72
C MET A 135 -11.65 -13.42 -2.25
N ILE A 136 -10.39 -13.83 -2.20
CA ILE A 136 -10.04 -15.24 -2.38
C ILE A 136 -10.59 -16.06 -1.21
N ALA A 137 -11.24 -17.18 -1.51
CA ALA A 137 -11.76 -18.12 -0.51
C ALA A 137 -10.96 -19.41 -0.48
N GLU A 138 -10.49 -19.89 -1.64
CA GLU A 138 -9.72 -21.10 -1.75
C GLU A 138 -8.94 -21.14 -3.06
N ILE A 139 -7.80 -21.82 -3.05
CA ILE A 139 -7.05 -22.19 -4.25
C ILE A 139 -6.64 -23.67 -4.16
N ARG A 140 -6.82 -24.42 -5.23
CA ARG A 140 -6.37 -25.81 -5.36
C ARG A 140 -5.83 -26.09 -6.76
N PRO A 141 -4.84 -27.00 -6.92
CA PRO A 141 -4.46 -27.48 -8.24
C PRO A 141 -5.64 -28.22 -8.88
N THR A 142 -5.75 -28.18 -10.20
CA THR A 142 -6.72 -28.98 -10.93
C THR A 142 -6.27 -30.44 -10.99
N SER A 143 -7.20 -31.38 -11.19
CA SER A 143 -6.90 -32.82 -11.26
C SER A 143 -6.03 -33.22 -12.46
N THR A 144 -5.85 -32.32 -13.42
CA THR A 144 -5.08 -32.55 -14.66
C THR A 144 -3.70 -31.95 -14.63
N ASP A 145 -3.21 -31.45 -13.50
CA ASP A 145 -1.95 -30.69 -13.33
C ASP A 145 -1.79 -29.47 -14.30
N ALA A 146 -2.87 -29.09 -14.97
CA ALA A 146 -2.87 -28.07 -16.01
C ALA A 146 -3.24 -26.66 -15.51
N GLY A 147 -3.33 -26.46 -14.19
CA GLY A 147 -3.69 -25.14 -13.65
C GLY A 147 -4.29 -25.20 -12.25
N TRP A 148 -5.03 -24.15 -11.91
CA TRP A 148 -5.56 -23.88 -10.58
C TRP A 148 -7.07 -23.68 -10.63
N ARG A 149 -7.77 -24.24 -9.66
CA ARG A 149 -9.14 -23.84 -9.32
C ARG A 149 -9.07 -22.78 -8.24
N VAL A 150 -9.61 -21.62 -8.55
CA VAL A 150 -9.65 -20.44 -7.65
C VAL A 150 -11.11 -20.21 -7.27
N THR A 151 -11.42 -20.31 -5.99
CA THR A 151 -12.73 -19.98 -5.45
C THR A 151 -12.69 -18.60 -4.82
N ILE A 152 -13.56 -17.72 -5.26
CA ILE A 152 -13.69 -16.35 -4.78
C ILE A 152 -15.01 -16.15 -4.03
N CYS A 153 -14.99 -15.27 -3.03
CA CYS A 153 -16.15 -14.83 -2.29
C CYS A 153 -16.60 -13.47 -2.82
N THR A 154 -17.74 -13.43 -3.49
CA THR A 154 -18.37 -12.25 -4.04
C THR A 154 -19.56 -11.82 -3.19
N LYS A 155 -20.15 -10.66 -3.46
CA LYS A 155 -21.41 -10.21 -2.83
C LYS A 155 -22.61 -11.13 -3.08
N ARG A 156 -22.49 -12.09 -4.01
CA ARG A 156 -23.54 -13.07 -4.34
C ARG A 156 -23.24 -14.48 -3.84
N GLY A 157 -22.17 -14.67 -3.09
CA GLY A 157 -21.69 -15.94 -2.60
C GLY A 157 -20.41 -16.41 -3.28
N LEU A 158 -20.13 -17.70 -3.17
CA LEU A 158 -18.92 -18.30 -3.73
C LEU A 158 -19.07 -18.53 -5.23
N SER A 159 -17.98 -18.32 -5.96
CA SER A 159 -17.84 -18.60 -7.38
C SER A 159 -16.45 -19.21 -7.63
N SER A 160 -16.36 -20.20 -8.53
CA SER A 160 -15.10 -20.87 -8.85
C SER A 160 -14.71 -20.64 -10.30
N HIS A 161 -13.40 -20.41 -10.51
CA HIS A 161 -12.81 -20.18 -11.82
C HIS A 161 -11.58 -21.06 -12.01
N ILE A 162 -11.27 -21.39 -13.26
CA ILE A 162 -10.05 -22.14 -13.61
C ILE A 162 -9.04 -21.14 -14.20
N ALA A 163 -7.78 -21.24 -13.78
CA ALA A 163 -6.69 -20.46 -14.34
C ALA A 163 -5.47 -21.35 -14.62
N ARG A 164 -4.76 -21.06 -15.70
CA ARG A 164 -3.47 -21.72 -15.99
C ARG A 164 -2.38 -21.22 -15.05
N VAL A 165 -2.38 -19.91 -14.77
CA VAL A 165 -1.44 -19.24 -13.89
C VAL A 165 -2.23 -18.39 -12.88
N VAL A 166 -1.79 -18.39 -11.63
CA VAL A 166 -2.32 -17.48 -10.60
C VAL A 166 -1.17 -16.66 -10.02
N ILE A 167 -1.37 -15.36 -9.92
CA ILE A 167 -0.37 -14.43 -9.39
C ILE A 167 -0.84 -13.96 -8.02
N ASP A 168 -0.02 -14.21 -6.98
CA ASP A 168 -0.22 -13.65 -5.65
C ASP A 168 0.32 -12.23 -5.59
N ALA A 169 -0.58 -11.26 -5.58
CA ALA A 169 -0.30 -9.84 -5.40
C ALA A 169 -1.03 -9.27 -4.17
N THR A 170 -1.37 -10.15 -3.20
CA THR A 170 -2.13 -9.79 -1.99
C THR A 170 -1.36 -8.88 -1.03
N GLY A 171 -0.02 -8.82 -1.16
CA GLY A 171 0.85 -8.07 -0.25
C GLY A 171 1.26 -8.85 1.00
N ASP A 172 0.49 -9.88 1.35
CA ASP A 172 0.63 -10.66 2.58
C ASP A 172 0.91 -12.16 2.31
N ALA A 173 1.19 -12.55 1.05
CA ALA A 173 1.36 -13.94 0.60
C ALA A 173 0.15 -14.87 0.95
N ASN A 174 -1.05 -14.31 0.99
CA ASN A 174 -2.25 -15.06 1.40
C ASN A 174 -2.54 -16.21 0.45
N LEU A 175 -2.40 -15.98 -0.86
CA LEU A 175 -2.67 -17.00 -1.86
C LEU A 175 -1.64 -18.14 -1.79
N ALA A 176 -0.36 -17.80 -1.59
CA ALA A 176 0.70 -18.78 -1.41
C ALA A 176 0.45 -19.65 -0.19
N ALA A 177 0.03 -19.07 0.94
CA ALA A 177 -0.32 -19.79 2.14
C ALA A 177 -1.54 -20.71 1.93
N MET A 178 -2.60 -20.22 1.27
CA MET A 178 -3.78 -21.02 0.93
C MET A 178 -3.45 -22.18 -0.02
N ALA A 179 -2.48 -22.00 -0.91
CA ALA A 179 -1.97 -23.04 -1.80
C ALA A 179 -1.01 -24.03 -1.10
N SER A 180 -0.85 -23.91 0.22
CA SER A 180 0.08 -24.72 1.03
C SER A 180 1.54 -24.60 0.59
N LEU A 181 1.91 -23.48 -0.03
CA LEU A 181 3.30 -23.15 -0.32
C LEU A 181 3.99 -22.63 0.96
N PRO A 182 5.31 -22.86 1.11
CA PRO A 182 6.00 -22.44 2.32
C PRO A 182 6.05 -20.92 2.42
N VAL A 183 5.57 -20.40 3.54
CA VAL A 183 5.59 -18.98 3.90
C VAL A 183 6.24 -18.79 5.26
N ARG A 184 6.77 -17.59 5.51
CA ARG A 184 7.33 -17.18 6.80
C ARG A 184 6.51 -16.03 7.36
N VAL A 185 5.90 -16.24 8.52
CA VAL A 185 5.29 -15.17 9.32
C VAL A 185 6.40 -14.56 10.19
N HIS A 186 6.59 -13.26 10.10
CA HIS A 186 7.60 -12.55 10.89
C HIS A 186 7.05 -12.28 12.29
N ALA A 187 7.84 -12.65 13.33
CA ALA A 187 7.47 -12.41 14.72
C ALA A 187 7.44 -10.91 15.06
N GLU A 188 8.41 -10.17 14.51
CA GLU A 188 8.49 -8.72 14.60
C GLU A 188 8.33 -8.14 13.19
N THR A 189 7.47 -7.14 13.07
CA THR A 189 7.19 -6.46 11.80
C THR A 189 7.44 -4.97 11.92
N GLN A 190 7.77 -4.35 10.81
CA GLN A 190 7.82 -2.90 10.75
C GLN A 190 6.44 -2.31 11.06
N PRO A 191 6.39 -1.11 11.72
CA PRO A 191 5.13 -0.50 12.12
C PRO A 191 4.26 -0.19 10.91
N ALA A 192 2.96 -0.37 11.08
CA ALA A 192 1.97 0.11 10.12
C ALA A 192 1.68 1.61 10.34
N THR A 193 1.05 2.24 9.36
CA THR A 193 0.69 3.67 9.43
C THR A 193 -0.74 3.88 8.97
N LEU A 194 -1.51 4.66 9.74
CA LEU A 194 -2.77 5.22 9.26
C LEU A 194 -2.49 6.63 8.73
N CYS A 195 -2.41 6.77 7.42
CA CYS A 195 -2.19 8.05 6.78
C CYS A 195 -3.42 8.96 6.93
N CYS A 196 -3.19 10.25 7.19
CA CYS A 196 -4.25 11.24 7.28
C CYS A 196 -3.81 12.57 6.69
N LEU A 197 -4.78 13.46 6.44
CA LEU A 197 -4.57 14.86 6.11
C LEU A 197 -5.30 15.72 7.13
N ALA A 198 -4.53 16.51 7.89
CA ALA A 198 -5.05 17.50 8.83
C ALA A 198 -5.06 18.90 8.22
N GLY A 199 -5.98 19.73 8.68
CA GLY A 199 -6.11 21.12 8.26
C GLY A 199 -6.71 21.99 9.35
N GLY A 200 -7.07 23.24 8.99
CA GLY A 200 -7.67 24.19 9.94
C GLY A 200 -6.65 24.95 10.79
N TYR A 201 -5.37 24.97 10.40
CA TYR A 201 -4.29 25.71 11.04
C TYR A 201 -3.20 26.12 10.06
N ASP A 202 -2.39 27.10 10.43
CA ASP A 202 -1.15 27.45 9.74
C ASP A 202 0.06 26.95 10.55
N PRO A 203 0.85 26.00 10.01
CA PRO A 203 2.04 25.52 10.72
C PRO A 203 3.08 26.59 11.03
N GLY A 204 3.12 27.69 10.27
CA GLY A 204 4.06 28.82 10.48
C GLY A 204 3.72 29.70 11.68
N GLU A 205 2.48 29.65 12.17
CA GLU A 205 2.00 30.45 13.29
C GLU A 205 2.04 29.71 14.63
N LEU A 206 2.48 28.45 14.66
CA LEU A 206 2.45 27.60 15.86
C LEU A 206 3.74 27.73 16.69
N ASP A 207 3.59 27.83 18.01
CA ASP A 207 4.70 27.59 18.95
C ASP A 207 4.95 26.08 19.07
N VAL A 208 5.69 25.53 18.09
CA VAL A 208 6.00 24.10 18.01
C VAL A 208 6.74 23.61 19.26
N ASP A 209 7.61 24.44 19.86
CA ASP A 209 8.36 24.08 21.05
C ASP A 209 7.46 23.93 22.27
N ALA A 210 6.48 24.82 22.44
CA ALA A 210 5.48 24.70 23.49
C ALA A 210 4.63 23.45 23.29
N ILE A 211 4.18 23.19 22.06
CA ILE A 211 3.38 21.99 21.74
C ILE A 211 4.18 20.71 21.99
N ASN A 212 5.46 20.66 21.61
CA ASN A 212 6.34 19.51 21.88
C ASN A 212 6.50 19.27 23.39
N ARG A 213 6.72 20.34 24.20
CA ARG A 213 6.79 20.21 25.67
C ARG A 213 5.49 19.69 26.28
N ALA A 214 4.34 20.18 25.79
CA ALA A 214 3.03 19.70 26.23
C ALA A 214 2.80 18.24 25.84
N PHE A 215 3.18 17.84 24.63
CA PHE A 215 3.09 16.47 24.17
C PHE A 215 3.94 15.53 25.04
N GLU A 216 5.18 15.92 25.32
CA GLU A 216 6.08 15.14 26.19
C GLU A 216 5.50 14.96 27.61
N ALA A 217 4.82 15.98 28.14
CA ALA A 217 4.13 15.85 29.42
C ALA A 217 2.97 14.84 29.37
N GLU A 218 2.23 14.77 28.26
CA GLU A 218 1.19 13.75 28.05
C GLU A 218 1.79 12.34 27.91
N VAL A 219 2.93 12.20 27.24
CA VAL A 219 3.67 10.92 27.13
C VAL A 219 4.14 10.45 28.49
N ARG A 220 4.77 11.33 29.29
CA ARG A 220 5.20 10.99 30.67
C ARG A 220 4.03 10.60 31.57
N ALA A 221 2.85 11.15 31.32
CA ALA A 221 1.64 10.81 32.06
C ALA A 221 0.93 9.54 31.52
N GLY A 222 1.48 8.89 30.50
CA GLY A 222 0.93 7.68 29.90
C GLY A 222 -0.37 7.87 29.11
N ARG A 223 -0.68 9.12 28.69
CA ARG A 223 -1.88 9.42 27.90
C ARG A 223 -1.63 9.43 26.40
N LEU A 224 -0.38 9.66 25.99
CA LEU A 224 0.10 9.56 24.62
C LEU A 224 1.36 8.70 24.58
N THR A 225 1.74 8.30 23.37
CA THR A 225 3.04 7.70 23.08
C THR A 225 3.73 8.52 21.98
N TYR A 226 5.06 8.40 21.82
CA TYR A 226 5.77 9.11 20.76
C TYR A 226 5.29 8.68 19.38
N GLU A 227 4.92 7.42 19.21
CA GLU A 227 4.42 6.84 17.96
C GLU A 227 3.08 7.46 17.52
N ASP A 228 2.29 8.05 18.42
CA ASP A 228 1.04 8.72 18.04
C ASP A 228 1.30 9.88 17.07
N ALA A 229 2.50 10.50 17.10
CA ALA A 229 2.83 11.67 16.28
C ALA A 229 4.14 11.51 15.46
N SER A 230 4.86 10.40 15.57
CA SER A 230 6.17 10.25 14.95
C SER A 230 6.48 8.81 14.57
N TRP A 231 7.41 8.65 13.66
CA TRP A 231 8.11 7.38 13.42
C TRP A 231 9.28 7.18 14.37
N ASP A 232 9.83 8.25 14.93
CA ASP A 232 10.97 8.25 15.84
C ASP A 232 10.48 8.22 17.29
N THR A 233 10.99 7.26 18.04
CA THR A 233 10.67 7.08 19.47
C THR A 233 11.66 7.78 20.40
N SER A 234 12.68 8.45 19.85
CA SER A 234 13.73 9.13 20.62
C SER A 234 13.30 10.47 21.20
N GLY A 235 12.18 11.02 20.75
CA GLY A 235 11.68 12.29 21.26
C GLY A 235 10.40 12.77 20.58
N PRO A 236 9.83 13.89 21.07
CA PRO A 236 8.64 14.46 20.49
C PRO A 236 8.95 15.09 19.12
N ASP A 237 8.21 14.72 18.09
CA ASP A 237 8.30 15.34 16.76
C ASP A 237 6.92 15.73 16.23
N VAL A 238 6.08 16.27 17.13
CA VAL A 238 4.75 16.77 16.78
C VAL A 238 4.84 17.89 15.74
N GLY A 239 5.89 18.69 15.82
CA GLY A 239 6.15 19.75 14.83
C GLY A 239 6.30 19.21 13.40
N ASN A 240 6.93 18.07 13.20
CA ASN A 240 7.01 17.43 11.89
C ASN A 240 5.63 16.91 11.44
N TRP A 241 4.88 16.30 12.34
CA TRP A 241 3.51 15.88 12.06
C TRP A 241 2.64 17.06 11.61
N LEU A 242 2.73 18.19 12.31
CA LEU A 242 1.99 19.41 11.98
C LEU A 242 2.41 20.01 10.64
N ARG A 243 3.72 20.11 10.37
CA ARG A 243 4.22 20.59 9.07
C ARG A 243 3.78 19.71 7.90
N LYS A 244 3.79 18.38 8.10
CA LYS A 244 3.35 17.39 7.10
C LYS A 244 1.82 17.22 7.06
N ARG A 245 1.09 17.88 7.96
CA ARG A 245 -0.36 17.76 8.10
C ARG A 245 -0.81 16.30 8.33
N GLY A 246 -0.04 15.55 9.12
CA GLY A 246 -0.24 14.13 9.35
C GLY A 246 0.53 13.27 8.34
N ALA A 247 0.01 13.13 7.13
CA ALA A 247 0.58 12.26 6.10
C ALA A 247 0.95 10.86 6.64
N ASN A 248 2.17 10.35 6.35
CA ASN A 248 2.69 9.06 6.83
C ASN A 248 3.53 9.25 8.12
N ALA A 249 3.01 9.98 9.12
CA ALA A 249 3.80 10.36 10.30
C ALA A 249 3.39 9.65 11.60
N SER A 250 2.28 8.91 11.62
CA SER A 250 1.84 8.15 12.81
C SER A 250 2.11 6.66 12.59
N HIS A 251 2.70 6.00 13.60
CA HIS A 251 3.05 4.58 13.50
C HIS A 251 2.34 3.76 14.55
N VAL A 252 1.93 2.55 14.18
CA VAL A 252 1.37 1.54 15.09
C VAL A 252 2.32 0.35 15.11
N ARG A 253 2.91 0.10 16.28
CA ARG A 253 3.93 -0.94 16.50
C ARG A 253 3.36 -2.13 17.25
N GLY A 254 4.08 -3.25 17.18
CA GLY A 254 3.82 -4.43 18.01
C GLY A 254 2.55 -5.20 17.67
N ILE A 255 1.92 -4.92 16.52
CA ILE A 255 0.75 -5.65 16.04
C ILE A 255 1.09 -6.27 14.69
N ASN A 256 1.19 -7.60 14.65
CA ASN A 256 1.30 -8.32 13.40
C ASN A 256 -0.10 -8.47 12.77
N ALA A 257 -0.21 -8.09 11.50
CA ALA A 257 -1.47 -8.02 10.76
C ALA A 257 -1.60 -9.14 9.71
N TYR A 258 -0.97 -10.30 9.94
CA TYR A 258 -0.97 -11.41 8.99
C TYR A 258 -2.32 -12.14 8.88
N ASP A 259 -3.18 -12.02 9.90
CA ASP A 259 -4.52 -12.58 9.93
C ASP A 259 -5.59 -11.51 10.19
N SER A 260 -6.86 -11.89 10.12
CA SER A 260 -7.98 -10.98 10.30
C SER A 260 -8.07 -10.40 11.71
N GLU A 261 -7.70 -11.17 12.74
CA GLU A 261 -7.69 -10.69 14.12
C GLU A 261 -6.59 -9.64 14.33
N GLY A 262 -5.37 -9.91 13.85
CA GLY A 262 -4.26 -8.97 13.88
C GLY A 262 -4.58 -7.70 13.09
N ARG A 263 -5.14 -7.85 11.88
CA ARG A 263 -5.59 -6.72 11.06
C ARG A 263 -6.64 -5.87 11.77
N THR A 264 -7.62 -6.51 12.39
CA THR A 264 -8.67 -5.81 13.15
C THR A 264 -8.08 -5.04 14.33
N ARG A 265 -7.18 -5.66 15.10
CA ARG A 265 -6.50 -4.97 16.22
C ARG A 265 -5.71 -3.76 15.74
N LEU A 266 -4.97 -3.92 14.63
CA LEU A 266 -4.21 -2.84 14.02
C LEU A 266 -5.10 -1.65 13.63
N GLU A 267 -6.19 -1.91 12.91
CA GLU A 267 -7.12 -0.88 12.46
C GLU A 267 -7.78 -0.14 13.64
N LEU A 268 -8.15 -0.86 14.69
CA LEU A 268 -8.72 -0.27 15.91
C LEU A 268 -7.70 0.61 16.62
N GLU A 269 -6.47 0.12 16.80
CA GLU A 269 -5.44 0.88 17.51
C GLU A 269 -4.98 2.11 16.72
N ALA A 270 -4.85 2.01 15.40
CA ALA A 270 -4.48 3.14 14.56
C ALA A 270 -5.51 4.29 14.67
N ARG A 271 -6.81 3.97 14.61
CA ARG A 271 -7.86 4.99 14.82
C ARG A 271 -7.88 5.55 16.23
N ARG A 272 -7.59 4.74 17.25
CA ARG A 272 -7.46 5.20 18.65
C ARG A 272 -6.26 6.14 18.79
N SER A 273 -5.13 5.79 18.24
CA SER A 273 -3.90 6.60 18.24
C SER A 273 -4.17 7.98 17.62
N LEU A 274 -4.69 8.01 16.39
CA LEU A 274 -5.02 9.27 15.71
C LEU A 274 -6.03 10.10 16.50
N LEU A 275 -7.02 9.48 17.13
CA LEU A 275 -8.03 10.18 17.95
C LEU A 275 -7.41 10.73 19.24
N ARG A 276 -6.48 10.01 19.90
CA ARG A 276 -5.75 10.51 21.08
C ARG A 276 -4.94 11.74 20.71
N LEU A 277 -4.17 11.67 19.64
CA LEU A 277 -3.37 12.79 19.12
C LEU A 277 -4.27 13.99 18.76
N PHE A 278 -5.33 13.77 18.00
CA PHE A 278 -6.27 14.82 17.63
C PHE A 278 -6.86 15.55 18.84
N ARG A 279 -7.28 14.80 19.87
CA ARG A 279 -7.82 15.38 21.12
C ARG A 279 -6.78 16.20 21.89
N PHE A 280 -5.51 15.78 21.85
CA PHE A 280 -4.41 16.55 22.40
C PHE A 280 -4.17 17.83 21.60
N LEU A 281 -4.01 17.73 20.29
CA LEU A 281 -3.72 18.87 19.41
C LEU A 281 -4.80 19.95 19.50
N ARG A 282 -6.07 19.57 19.50
CA ARG A 282 -7.19 20.51 19.57
C ARG A 282 -7.22 21.39 20.84
N ARG A 283 -6.47 21.00 21.87
CA ARG A 283 -6.34 21.77 23.12
C ARG A 283 -5.14 22.70 23.11
N GLN A 284 -4.33 22.69 22.05
CA GLN A 284 -3.14 23.52 21.97
C GLN A 284 -3.47 24.87 21.34
N PRO A 285 -2.81 25.97 21.81
CA PRO A 285 -2.97 27.30 21.20
C PRO A 285 -2.69 27.28 19.69
N GLY A 286 -3.58 27.89 18.88
CA GLY A 286 -3.49 27.93 17.42
C GLY A 286 -3.98 26.66 16.73
N LEU A 287 -4.44 25.63 17.47
CA LEU A 287 -4.97 24.38 16.92
C LEU A 287 -6.44 24.13 17.29
N GLU A 288 -7.15 25.14 17.80
CA GLU A 288 -8.56 25.04 18.21
C GLU A 288 -9.48 24.61 17.05
N ASN A 289 -9.11 25.00 15.82
CA ASN A 289 -9.85 24.72 14.60
C ASN A 289 -9.29 23.55 13.79
N ILE A 290 -8.35 22.77 14.37
CA ILE A 290 -7.80 21.60 13.68
C ILE A 290 -8.90 20.61 13.28
N VAL A 291 -8.81 20.09 12.08
CA VAL A 291 -9.72 19.07 11.55
C VAL A 291 -8.90 17.97 10.88
N ILE A 292 -9.39 16.74 10.95
CA ILE A 292 -8.92 15.66 10.09
C ILE A 292 -9.79 15.72 8.83
N GLN A 293 -9.21 16.22 7.74
CA GLN A 293 -9.90 16.39 6.45
C GLN A 293 -10.09 15.06 5.75
N GLN A 294 -9.12 14.17 5.88
CA GLN A 294 -9.12 12.85 5.27
C GLN A 294 -8.30 11.88 6.13
N ALA A 295 -8.72 10.64 6.18
CA ALA A 295 -7.90 9.52 6.65
C ALA A 295 -7.98 8.39 5.63
N ALA A 296 -6.89 7.64 5.48
CA ALA A 296 -6.88 6.45 4.65
C ALA A 296 -7.95 5.45 5.14
N PRO A 297 -8.66 4.77 4.25
CA PRO A 297 -9.65 3.75 4.62
C PRO A 297 -9.07 2.63 5.47
N GLU A 298 -7.81 2.29 5.25
CA GLU A 298 -7.09 1.21 5.92
C GLU A 298 -5.65 1.62 6.24
N CYS A 299 -5.06 0.98 7.25
CA CYS A 299 -3.65 1.14 7.55
C CYS A 299 -2.77 0.63 6.39
N GLY A 300 -1.77 1.41 6.04
CA GLY A 300 -0.65 0.94 5.24
C GLY A 300 0.21 -0.02 6.05
N VAL A 301 0.23 -1.29 5.66
CA VAL A 301 1.04 -2.33 6.28
C VAL A 301 2.30 -2.54 5.45
N ARG A 302 3.48 -2.56 6.10
CA ARG A 302 4.76 -2.70 5.42
C ARG A 302 5.13 -4.16 5.20
N GLU A 303 4.90 -4.99 6.20
CA GLU A 303 5.23 -6.42 6.13
C GLU A 303 4.37 -7.25 7.08
N THR A 304 4.11 -8.48 6.70
CA THR A 304 3.43 -9.49 7.52
C THR A 304 4.04 -10.87 7.30
N THR A 305 3.87 -11.40 6.09
CA THR A 305 4.25 -12.74 5.67
C THR A 305 5.04 -12.65 4.36
N THR A 306 6.09 -13.44 4.25
CA THR A 306 6.89 -13.56 3.02
C THR A 306 6.88 -14.99 2.50
N VAL A 307 6.91 -15.15 1.18
CA VAL A 307 7.07 -16.47 0.55
C VAL A 307 8.49 -16.99 0.79
N VAL A 308 8.63 -18.26 1.14
CA VAL A 308 9.92 -18.93 1.18
C VAL A 308 10.26 -19.36 -0.26
N GLY A 309 10.96 -18.47 -0.97
CA GLY A 309 11.35 -18.68 -2.35
C GLY A 309 12.52 -19.66 -2.50
N LYS A 310 12.78 -20.10 -3.73
CA LYS A 310 13.98 -20.89 -4.06
C LYS A 310 15.28 -20.13 -3.79
N ARG A 311 15.20 -18.79 -3.78
CA ARG A 311 16.31 -17.88 -3.50
C ARG A 311 15.82 -16.72 -2.65
N THR A 312 16.64 -16.28 -1.72
CA THR A 312 16.41 -15.06 -0.92
C THR A 312 17.46 -14.04 -1.32
N VAL A 313 17.03 -12.82 -1.64
CA VAL A 313 17.94 -11.68 -1.85
C VAL A 313 18.49 -11.26 -0.49
N THR A 314 19.81 -11.26 -0.33
CA THR A 314 20.48 -10.84 0.89
C THR A 314 20.83 -9.36 0.86
N VAL A 315 21.21 -8.81 2.03
CA VAL A 315 21.69 -7.41 2.09
C VAL A 315 22.95 -7.24 1.23
N GLU A 316 23.85 -8.24 1.22
CA GLU A 316 25.07 -8.24 0.41
C GLU A 316 24.76 -8.27 -1.09
N ASP A 317 23.77 -9.07 -1.52
CA ASP A 317 23.32 -9.10 -2.91
C ASP A 317 22.80 -7.72 -3.32
N TYR A 318 22.00 -7.08 -2.44
CA TYR A 318 21.40 -5.77 -2.70
C TYR A 318 22.48 -4.66 -2.76
N GLN A 319 23.39 -4.63 -1.79
CA GLN A 319 24.45 -3.63 -1.72
C GLN A 319 25.50 -3.76 -2.86
N SER A 320 25.77 -4.99 -3.31
CA SER A 320 26.68 -5.24 -4.43
C SER A 320 26.05 -4.96 -5.79
N GLY A 321 24.74 -4.72 -5.84
CA GLY A 321 24.02 -4.56 -7.10
C GLY A 321 24.02 -5.83 -7.96
N ARG A 322 23.96 -7.01 -7.32
CA ARG A 322 23.97 -8.29 -8.02
C ARG A 322 22.79 -8.42 -8.97
N ILE A 323 23.10 -8.78 -10.22
CA ILE A 323 22.10 -9.07 -11.25
C ILE A 323 22.06 -10.58 -11.48
N TRP A 324 20.87 -11.16 -11.55
CA TRP A 324 20.63 -12.55 -11.87
C TRP A 324 20.15 -12.69 -13.32
N ASP A 325 20.47 -13.80 -13.96
CA ASP A 325 20.08 -14.09 -15.36
C ASP A 325 18.56 -14.18 -15.53
N ASP A 326 17.84 -14.52 -14.46
CA ASP A 326 16.37 -14.62 -14.39
C ASP A 326 15.70 -13.39 -13.74
N ALA A 327 16.40 -12.24 -13.70
CA ALA A 327 15.86 -11.01 -13.11
C ALA A 327 14.64 -10.50 -13.91
N VAL A 328 13.52 -10.25 -13.22
CA VAL A 328 12.28 -9.72 -13.80
C VAL A 328 12.07 -8.23 -13.53
N CYS A 329 12.76 -7.68 -12.53
CA CYS A 329 12.72 -6.27 -12.18
C CYS A 329 13.99 -5.86 -11.43
N TYR A 330 14.18 -4.54 -11.29
CA TYR A 330 15.27 -3.96 -10.51
C TYR A 330 14.71 -3.16 -9.34
N SER A 331 15.46 -3.11 -8.23
CA SER A 331 15.19 -2.25 -7.10
C SER A 331 16.47 -1.56 -6.65
N PHE A 332 16.40 -0.27 -6.32
CA PHE A 332 17.52 0.54 -5.86
C PHE A 332 17.11 1.52 -4.76
N TYR A 333 15.95 1.32 -4.17
CA TYR A 333 15.50 2.13 -3.02
C TYR A 333 16.45 1.88 -1.85
N PRO A 334 16.88 2.92 -1.12
CA PRO A 334 17.70 2.74 0.09
C PRO A 334 17.04 1.73 1.05
N ILE A 335 17.87 0.95 1.75
CA ILE A 335 17.35 0.06 2.80
C ILE A 335 16.81 0.95 3.92
N ASP A 336 15.49 1.00 4.02
CA ASP A 336 14.75 1.85 4.96
C ASP A 336 13.99 0.95 5.95
N LEU A 337 14.52 0.86 7.17
CA LEU A 337 13.96 0.03 8.22
C LEU A 337 13.38 0.92 9.33
N HIS A 338 12.08 0.86 9.50
CA HIS A 338 11.39 1.45 10.63
C HIS A 338 11.38 0.46 11.81
N THR A 339 12.53 0.32 12.48
CA THR A 339 12.67 -0.61 13.60
C THR A 339 12.17 -0.02 14.91
N ALA A 340 11.99 -0.88 15.93
CA ALA A 340 11.64 -0.44 17.27
C ALA A 340 12.74 0.44 17.92
N SER A 341 13.98 0.34 17.46
CA SER A 341 15.12 1.13 17.93
C SER A 341 15.29 2.49 17.27
N GLY A 342 14.42 2.84 16.30
CA GLY A 342 14.53 4.13 15.58
C GLY A 342 15.70 4.21 14.59
N GLU A 343 16.37 3.10 14.27
CA GLU A 343 17.42 3.08 13.25
C GLU A 343 16.78 3.27 11.86
N GLY A 344 17.06 4.42 11.28
CA GLY A 344 16.56 4.82 9.97
C GLY A 344 17.33 4.21 8.79
N VAL A 345 17.15 4.83 7.65
CA VAL A 345 17.75 4.48 6.34
C VAL A 345 19.24 4.21 6.43
N LYS A 346 19.69 3.06 5.98
CA LYS A 346 21.11 2.72 5.77
C LYS A 346 21.43 2.66 4.29
#